data_57b41a75061a573616b6b9c5b822a89f
#
_entry.id   57b41a75061a573616b6b9c5b822a89f
#
_cell.length_a   1.000
_cell.length_b   1.000
_cell.length_c   1.000
_cell.angle_alpha   90.00
_cell.angle_beta   90.00
_cell.angle_gamma   90.00
#
_symmetry.space_group_name_H-M   'P 1'
#
loop_
_entity.id
_entity.type
_entity.pdbx_description
1 polymer ?
#
loop_
_entity_poly.entity_id
_entity_poly.type
_entity_poly.pdbx_seq_one_letter_code
_entity_poly.pdbx_strand_id
1 'polypeptide(L)'
;MFLYGVIVPVIPFAIRSRSHIEEDQVQYWVSVLVAVYGAALLAFSPICGWLADRGSTRRFPLLMGLFVLLGATILLNLGNSTGALIVGRLLQGASAAVVWVVGLALLADTVPQERLATATGWLTIGMSIGMLISPLLGGIVYDKAGYNTVFGMCYALVGLDVILRLLLVEKKVAAKWDATVMGRSSGEGDASSEDKELGSIAIASRSDSLGLTRTTTQQDAESAEAQQESPPRQRVRDRLPPVLSLLYSRRLLASLFCALIQAILLTAFDSVLAIHAANTFNWSSTGAALLFLPIVIPSFLSPLWGWLSDTYGGRYVVVVGFLGGCPPLVCLRFVDENTMKDKVLLCALLAVTGLFVGMTFAPVMAEVSAVAEAKERKMIADGRPGFGKGGAFAQAYALYNSAFAAGCMAGPLLAGFLAEDSGWGTMAAVLGALSAVTAVPGFLWLGGWVLAKN
;
A
#
# COMPACT_ATOMS: atom_id res chain seq x y z
N MET A 1 9.55 -3.96 -3.41
CA MET A 1 10.34 -2.77 -3.05
C MET A 1 11.78 -2.86 -3.51
N PHE A 2 12.50 -3.95 -3.25
CA PHE A 2 13.91 -4.04 -3.64
C PHE A 2 14.16 -3.80 -5.15
N LEU A 3 13.43 -4.48 -6.06
CA LEU A 3 13.61 -4.32 -7.51
C LEU A 3 13.25 -2.93 -8.04
N TYR A 4 12.40 -2.20 -7.34
CA TYR A 4 12.13 -0.79 -7.65
C TYR A 4 13.32 0.07 -7.25
N GLY A 5 13.74 -0.02 -6.00
CA GLY A 5 14.75 0.88 -5.43
C GLY A 5 16.17 0.66 -5.95
N VAL A 6 16.52 -0.58 -6.36
CA VAL A 6 17.87 -0.90 -6.88
C VAL A 6 18.19 -0.15 -8.19
N ILE A 7 17.17 0.13 -8.99
CA ILE A 7 17.34 0.77 -10.30
C ILE A 7 17.36 2.29 -10.18
N VAL A 8 16.71 2.87 -9.16
CA VAL A 8 16.57 4.34 -8.99
C VAL A 8 17.92 5.07 -9.08
N PRO A 9 18.95 4.76 -8.29
CA PRO A 9 20.24 5.43 -8.40
C PRO A 9 21.04 5.06 -9.65
N VAL A 10 20.66 3.97 -10.34
CA VAL A 10 21.39 3.47 -11.53
C VAL A 10 20.87 4.10 -12.82
N ILE A 11 19.58 4.43 -12.90
CA ILE A 11 18.95 4.97 -14.12
C ILE A 11 19.69 6.17 -14.70
N PRO A 12 20.02 7.24 -13.94
CA PRO A 12 20.65 8.42 -14.53
C PRO A 12 21.99 8.09 -15.21
N PHE A 13 22.77 7.23 -14.58
CA PHE A 13 24.08 6.81 -15.11
C PHE A 13 23.93 5.84 -16.30
N ALA A 14 22.94 4.94 -16.23
CA ALA A 14 22.66 3.99 -17.30
C ALA A 14 22.15 4.66 -18.59
N ILE A 15 21.28 5.67 -18.46
CA ILE A 15 20.76 6.45 -19.60
C ILE A 15 21.90 7.16 -20.31
N ARG A 16 22.80 7.81 -19.59
CA ARG A 16 23.98 8.48 -20.15
C ARG A 16 24.90 7.51 -20.92
N SER A 17 25.15 6.34 -20.37
CA SER A 17 26.12 5.39 -20.94
C SER A 17 25.56 4.51 -22.05
N ARG A 18 24.23 4.22 -22.08
CA ARG A 18 23.64 3.22 -22.99
C ARG A 18 22.65 3.76 -24.00
N SER A 19 21.89 4.79 -23.65
CA SER A 19 20.83 5.32 -24.52
C SER A 19 21.27 6.54 -25.32
N HIS A 20 22.53 6.99 -25.18
CA HIS A 20 23.12 8.14 -25.89
C HIS A 20 22.24 9.40 -25.83
N ILE A 21 21.52 9.59 -24.72
CA ILE A 21 20.67 10.78 -24.48
C ILE A 21 21.57 11.94 -24.08
N GLU A 22 21.31 13.11 -24.65
CA GLU A 22 21.98 14.35 -24.34
C GLU A 22 21.86 14.69 -22.84
N GLU A 23 22.89 15.31 -22.24
CA GLU A 23 22.94 15.52 -20.80
C GLU A 23 21.80 16.41 -20.28
N ASP A 24 21.33 17.35 -21.09
CA ASP A 24 20.19 18.23 -20.81
C ASP A 24 18.85 17.47 -20.71
N GLN A 25 18.71 16.35 -21.38
CA GLN A 25 17.48 15.55 -21.38
C GLN A 25 17.46 14.42 -20.32
N VAL A 26 18.55 14.19 -19.61
CA VAL A 26 18.66 13.10 -18.62
C VAL A 26 17.63 13.25 -17.51
N GLN A 27 17.45 14.47 -16.96
CA GLN A 27 16.49 14.76 -15.90
C GLN A 27 15.06 14.45 -16.35
N TYR A 28 14.68 14.89 -17.56
CA TYR A 28 13.39 14.64 -18.16
C TYR A 28 13.09 13.13 -18.24
N TRP A 29 14.01 12.36 -18.86
CA TRP A 29 13.80 10.93 -19.06
C TRP A 29 13.81 10.12 -17.76
N VAL A 30 14.64 10.47 -16.78
CA VAL A 30 14.62 9.86 -15.45
C VAL A 30 13.26 10.06 -14.78
N SER A 31 12.75 11.30 -14.82
CA SER A 31 11.43 11.64 -14.24
C SER A 31 10.29 10.85 -14.90
N VAL A 32 10.32 10.78 -16.23
CA VAL A 32 9.34 10.01 -17.02
C VAL A 32 9.40 8.52 -16.68
N LEU A 33 10.59 7.92 -16.65
CA LEU A 33 10.76 6.49 -16.36
C LEU A 33 10.32 6.11 -14.95
N VAL A 34 10.55 6.97 -13.97
CA VAL A 34 10.06 6.73 -12.60
C VAL A 34 8.55 6.92 -12.52
N ALA A 35 8.01 7.96 -13.18
CA ALA A 35 6.58 8.22 -13.22
C ALA A 35 5.76 7.15 -13.94
N VAL A 36 6.27 6.57 -15.03
CA VAL A 36 5.63 5.51 -15.80
C VAL A 36 5.38 4.26 -14.94
N TYR A 37 6.28 3.94 -14.03
CA TYR A 37 6.05 2.88 -13.03
C TYR A 37 4.83 3.20 -12.16
N GLY A 38 4.74 4.43 -11.63
CA GLY A 38 3.61 4.89 -10.82
C GLY A 38 2.29 4.91 -11.61
N ALA A 39 2.33 5.34 -12.88
CA ALA A 39 1.18 5.33 -13.77
C ALA A 39 0.64 3.90 -14.03
N ALA A 40 1.54 2.94 -14.26
CA ALA A 40 1.16 1.55 -14.40
C ALA A 40 0.59 0.97 -13.11
N LEU A 41 1.21 1.27 -11.97
CA LEU A 41 0.71 0.87 -10.65
C LEU A 41 -0.71 1.41 -10.42
N LEU A 42 -0.96 2.67 -10.75
CA LEU A 42 -2.28 3.31 -10.64
C LEU A 42 -3.33 2.64 -11.54
N ALA A 43 -3.00 2.43 -12.82
CA ALA A 43 -3.93 1.87 -13.80
C ALA A 43 -4.30 0.41 -13.50
N PHE A 44 -3.32 -0.40 -13.09
CA PHE A 44 -3.52 -1.82 -12.86
C PHE A 44 -4.05 -2.16 -11.46
N SER A 45 -3.87 -1.31 -10.43
CA SER A 45 -4.34 -1.59 -9.07
C SER A 45 -5.86 -1.84 -8.96
N PRO A 46 -6.76 -1.04 -9.56
CA PRO A 46 -8.19 -1.31 -9.53
C PRO A 46 -8.57 -2.60 -10.25
N ILE A 47 -7.89 -2.88 -11.38
CA ILE A 47 -8.11 -4.08 -12.20
C ILE A 47 -7.71 -5.32 -11.41
N CYS A 48 -6.53 -5.28 -10.76
CA CYS A 48 -6.03 -6.37 -9.92
C CYS A 48 -6.94 -6.61 -8.71
N GLY A 49 -7.47 -5.55 -8.08
CA GLY A 49 -8.41 -5.66 -6.97
C GLY A 49 -9.70 -6.36 -7.38
N TRP A 50 -10.28 -5.95 -8.50
CA TRP A 50 -11.49 -6.57 -9.04
C TRP A 50 -11.28 -8.05 -9.44
N LEU A 51 -10.14 -8.35 -10.06
CA LEU A 51 -9.78 -9.70 -10.47
C LEU A 51 -9.50 -10.61 -9.26
N ALA A 52 -8.81 -10.05 -8.24
CA ALA A 52 -8.48 -10.75 -7.01
C ALA A 52 -9.74 -11.19 -6.25
N ASP A 53 -10.78 -10.35 -6.17
CA ASP A 53 -12.01 -10.67 -5.47
C ASP A 53 -12.85 -11.75 -6.17
N ARG A 54 -12.68 -11.94 -7.47
CA ARG A 54 -13.33 -13.01 -8.25
C ARG A 54 -12.59 -14.34 -8.24
N GLY A 55 -11.28 -14.32 -7.97
CA GLY A 55 -10.43 -15.51 -7.98
C GLY A 55 -10.63 -16.38 -6.74
N SER A 56 -10.68 -17.71 -6.93
CA SER A 56 -10.74 -18.68 -5.83
C SER A 56 -9.37 -18.92 -5.16
N THR A 57 -8.27 -18.67 -5.87
CA THR A 57 -6.89 -18.86 -5.40
C THR A 57 -6.07 -17.58 -5.58
N ARG A 58 -5.19 -17.30 -4.63
CA ARG A 58 -4.30 -16.12 -4.67
C ARG A 58 -2.94 -16.44 -5.29
N ARG A 59 -2.54 -17.71 -5.25
CA ARG A 59 -1.23 -18.18 -5.73
C ARG A 59 -1.00 -17.92 -7.22
N PHE A 60 -1.99 -18.23 -8.06
CA PHE A 60 -1.86 -18.08 -9.51
C PHE A 60 -1.62 -16.64 -9.97
N PRO A 61 -2.44 -15.64 -9.55
CA PRO A 61 -2.16 -14.24 -9.90
C PRO A 61 -0.80 -13.75 -9.43
N LEU A 62 -0.35 -14.14 -8.23
CA LEU A 62 0.97 -13.77 -7.70
C LEU A 62 2.09 -14.33 -8.56
N LEU A 63 2.02 -15.60 -8.99
CA LEU A 63 3.01 -16.20 -9.87
C LEU A 63 3.04 -15.50 -11.24
N MET A 64 1.87 -15.20 -11.81
CA MET A 64 1.78 -14.45 -13.08
C MET A 64 2.42 -13.06 -12.94
N GLY A 65 2.17 -12.35 -11.82
CA GLY A 65 2.84 -11.09 -11.52
C GLY A 65 4.37 -11.21 -11.50
N LEU A 66 4.92 -12.29 -10.91
CA LEU A 66 6.36 -12.53 -10.88
C LEU A 66 6.95 -12.84 -12.26
N PHE A 67 6.23 -13.58 -13.12
CA PHE A 67 6.68 -13.79 -14.51
C PHE A 67 6.69 -12.49 -15.31
N VAL A 68 5.68 -11.63 -15.13
CA VAL A 68 5.66 -10.29 -15.73
C VAL A 68 6.83 -9.45 -15.21
N LEU A 69 7.14 -9.53 -13.91
CA LEU A 69 8.29 -8.85 -13.30
C LEU A 69 9.62 -9.35 -13.87
N LEU A 70 9.76 -10.66 -14.08
CA LEU A 70 10.94 -11.24 -14.70
C LEU A 70 11.11 -10.72 -16.14
N GLY A 71 10.03 -10.73 -16.94
CA GLY A 71 10.03 -10.17 -18.30
C GLY A 71 10.39 -8.69 -18.33
N ALA A 72 9.83 -7.89 -17.41
CA ALA A 72 10.17 -6.48 -17.23
C ALA A 72 11.65 -6.28 -16.91
N THR A 73 12.19 -7.10 -16.00
CA THR A 73 13.60 -7.04 -15.60
C THR A 73 14.53 -7.40 -16.77
N ILE A 74 14.18 -8.41 -17.56
CA ILE A 74 14.92 -8.78 -18.79
C ILE A 74 14.88 -7.61 -19.79
N LEU A 75 13.72 -7.02 -20.02
CA LEU A 75 13.57 -5.90 -20.96
C LEU A 75 14.36 -4.66 -20.50
N LEU A 76 14.39 -4.37 -19.22
CA LEU A 76 15.20 -3.28 -18.66
C LEU A 76 16.70 -3.55 -18.79
N ASN A 77 17.14 -4.81 -18.65
CA ASN A 77 18.55 -5.17 -18.80
C ASN A 77 19.03 -5.12 -20.26
N LEU A 78 18.25 -5.69 -21.18
CA LEU A 78 18.62 -5.83 -22.59
C LEU A 78 18.23 -4.62 -23.44
N GLY A 79 17.28 -3.81 -22.99
CA GLY A 79 16.77 -2.65 -23.73
C GLY A 79 17.82 -1.54 -23.86
N ASN A 80 18.16 -1.18 -25.09
CA ASN A 80 19.07 -0.09 -25.43
C ASN A 80 18.33 1.16 -25.93
N SER A 81 17.00 1.11 -26.02
CA SER A 81 16.18 2.23 -26.46
C SER A 81 15.28 2.75 -25.32
N THR A 82 14.99 4.04 -25.32
CA THR A 82 14.10 4.66 -24.34
C THR A 82 12.71 3.99 -24.34
N GLY A 83 12.22 3.58 -25.53
CA GLY A 83 10.95 2.84 -25.64
C GLY A 83 10.96 1.50 -24.90
N ALA A 84 12.05 0.74 -24.99
CA ALA A 84 12.18 -0.51 -24.24
C ALA A 84 12.22 -0.28 -22.71
N LEU A 85 12.90 0.77 -22.27
CA LEU A 85 12.91 1.16 -20.85
C LEU A 85 11.53 1.57 -20.36
N ILE A 86 10.74 2.32 -21.15
CA ILE A 86 9.36 2.69 -20.81
C ILE A 86 8.49 1.45 -20.68
N VAL A 87 8.52 0.53 -21.64
CA VAL A 87 7.74 -0.72 -21.60
C VAL A 87 8.16 -1.57 -20.41
N GLY A 88 9.46 -1.68 -20.12
CA GLY A 88 9.98 -2.36 -18.96
C GLY A 88 9.44 -1.77 -17.64
N ARG A 89 9.37 -0.45 -17.51
CA ARG A 89 8.79 0.24 -16.35
C ARG A 89 7.28 0.06 -16.23
N LEU A 90 6.55 0.08 -17.36
CA LEU A 90 5.11 -0.23 -17.39
C LEU A 90 4.84 -1.65 -16.85
N LEU A 91 5.56 -2.64 -17.36
CA LEU A 91 5.41 -4.03 -16.93
C LEU A 91 5.80 -4.21 -15.46
N GLN A 92 6.86 -3.52 -14.99
CA GLN A 92 7.28 -3.54 -13.59
C GLN A 92 6.21 -2.95 -12.67
N GLY A 93 5.60 -1.82 -13.04
CA GLY A 93 4.49 -1.20 -12.29
C GLY A 93 3.24 -2.06 -12.28
N ALA A 94 2.88 -2.68 -13.41
CA ALA A 94 1.76 -3.62 -13.49
C ALA A 94 1.97 -4.85 -12.58
N SER A 95 3.18 -5.44 -12.59
CA SER A 95 3.54 -6.52 -11.68
C SER A 95 3.44 -6.10 -10.21
N ALA A 96 3.93 -4.90 -9.88
CA ALA A 96 3.86 -4.36 -8.54
C ALA A 96 2.40 -4.23 -8.07
N ALA A 97 1.47 -3.78 -8.95
CA ALA A 97 0.05 -3.72 -8.63
C ALA A 97 -0.51 -5.10 -8.24
N VAL A 98 -0.17 -6.16 -8.98
CA VAL A 98 -0.57 -7.53 -8.64
C VAL A 98 -0.04 -7.93 -7.27
N VAL A 99 1.26 -7.76 -7.03
CA VAL A 99 1.91 -8.18 -5.77
C VAL A 99 1.33 -7.44 -4.57
N TRP A 100 1.09 -6.14 -4.68
CA TRP A 100 0.50 -5.33 -3.62
C TRP A 100 -0.93 -5.75 -3.30
N VAL A 101 -1.80 -5.74 -4.32
CA VAL A 101 -3.24 -5.97 -4.11
C VAL A 101 -3.51 -7.41 -3.69
N VAL A 102 -2.93 -8.38 -4.43
CA VAL A 102 -3.17 -9.81 -4.14
C VAL A 102 -2.40 -10.27 -2.92
N GLY A 103 -1.20 -9.71 -2.66
CA GLY A 103 -0.40 -10.02 -1.47
C GLY A 103 -1.07 -9.56 -0.18
N LEU A 104 -1.61 -8.34 -0.15
CA LEU A 104 -2.38 -7.84 1.02
C LEU A 104 -3.68 -8.62 1.21
N ALA A 105 -4.37 -8.99 0.12
CA ALA A 105 -5.54 -9.85 0.21
C ALA A 105 -5.20 -11.24 0.78
N LEU A 106 -4.08 -11.83 0.36
CA LEU A 106 -3.60 -13.11 0.92
C LEU A 106 -3.26 -12.99 2.41
N LEU A 107 -2.64 -11.89 2.83
CA LEU A 107 -2.35 -11.61 4.24
C LEU A 107 -3.65 -11.56 5.06
N ALA A 108 -4.65 -10.81 4.58
CA ALA A 108 -5.95 -10.69 5.23
C ALA A 108 -6.73 -12.03 5.27
N ASP A 109 -6.60 -12.87 4.22
CA ASP A 109 -7.21 -14.21 4.18
C ASP A 109 -6.53 -15.23 5.13
N THR A 110 -5.27 -14.97 5.51
CA THR A 110 -4.42 -15.94 6.26
C THR A 110 -4.37 -15.63 7.75
N VAL A 111 -4.34 -14.34 8.12
CA VAL A 111 -4.15 -13.86 9.50
C VAL A 111 -5.50 -13.49 10.11
N PRO A 112 -5.77 -13.90 11.40
CA PRO A 112 -6.95 -13.43 12.13
C PRO A 112 -6.97 -11.90 12.24
N GLN A 113 -8.15 -11.30 12.24
CA GLN A 113 -8.34 -9.84 12.27
C GLN A 113 -7.64 -9.16 13.46
N GLU A 114 -7.63 -9.83 14.63
CA GLU A 114 -6.99 -9.32 15.85
C GLU A 114 -5.46 -9.18 15.73
N ARG A 115 -4.83 -9.92 14.81
CA ARG A 115 -3.38 -9.91 14.56
C ARG A 115 -2.99 -9.26 13.23
N LEU A 116 -3.97 -8.78 12.47
CA LEU A 116 -3.73 -8.23 11.13
C LEU A 116 -2.84 -6.97 11.18
N ALA A 117 -3.04 -6.10 12.16
CA ALA A 117 -2.22 -4.91 12.36
C ALA A 117 -0.75 -5.26 12.64
N THR A 118 -0.51 -6.26 13.50
CA THR A 118 0.84 -6.76 13.80
C THR A 118 1.50 -7.36 12.56
N ALA A 119 0.76 -8.18 11.79
CA ALA A 119 1.26 -8.80 10.56
C ALA A 119 1.59 -7.75 9.49
N THR A 120 0.78 -6.71 9.35
CA THR A 120 1.04 -5.55 8.47
C THR A 120 2.28 -4.76 8.94
N GLY A 121 2.50 -4.65 10.25
CA GLY A 121 3.72 -4.06 10.82
C GLY A 121 4.99 -4.81 10.39
N TRP A 122 5.00 -6.13 10.44
CA TRP A 122 6.12 -6.94 9.95
C TRP A 122 6.36 -6.77 8.44
N LEU A 123 5.27 -6.69 7.66
CA LEU A 123 5.36 -6.38 6.23
C LEU A 123 6.03 -5.02 5.98
N THR A 124 5.66 -4.00 6.76
CA THR A 124 6.24 -2.65 6.66
C THR A 124 7.73 -2.64 6.99
N ILE A 125 8.17 -3.38 8.01
CA ILE A 125 9.61 -3.55 8.30
C ILE A 125 10.34 -4.19 7.13
N GLY A 126 9.81 -5.29 6.58
CA GLY A 126 10.38 -5.94 5.40
C GLY A 126 10.49 -4.99 4.19
N MET A 127 9.50 -4.14 4.00
CA MET A 127 9.52 -3.09 2.96
C MET A 127 10.61 -2.04 3.21
N SER A 128 10.73 -1.57 4.45
CA SER A 128 11.75 -0.58 4.84
C SER A 128 13.17 -1.12 4.66
N ILE A 129 13.40 -2.39 5.02
CA ILE A 129 14.67 -3.08 4.76
C ILE A 129 14.94 -3.15 3.25
N GLY A 130 13.94 -3.53 2.46
CA GLY A 130 14.04 -3.56 1.00
C GLY A 130 14.38 -2.20 0.40
N MET A 131 13.73 -1.13 0.85
CA MET A 131 13.98 0.25 0.40
C MET A 131 15.35 0.78 0.86
N LEU A 132 15.84 0.36 2.03
CA LEU A 132 17.14 0.76 2.54
C LEU A 132 18.28 0.10 1.76
N ILE A 133 18.19 -1.21 1.58
CA ILE A 133 19.29 -2.01 1.00
C ILE A 133 19.34 -1.83 -0.53
N SER A 134 18.20 -1.65 -1.20
CA SER A 134 18.12 -1.68 -2.66
C SER A 134 18.94 -0.59 -3.36
N PRO A 135 18.81 0.71 -3.06
CA PRO A 135 19.60 1.73 -3.74
C PRO A 135 21.11 1.61 -3.40
N LEU A 136 21.41 1.20 -2.16
CA LEU A 136 22.81 1.00 -1.73
C LEU A 136 23.48 -0.10 -2.52
N LEU A 137 22.87 -1.29 -2.61
CA LEU A 137 23.41 -2.39 -3.41
C LEU A 137 23.42 -2.04 -4.90
N GLY A 138 22.36 -1.37 -5.39
CA GLY A 138 22.30 -0.92 -6.78
C GLY A 138 23.45 -0.01 -7.16
N GLY A 139 23.73 1.01 -6.36
CA GLY A 139 24.81 1.94 -6.60
C GLY A 139 26.21 1.30 -6.50
N ILE A 140 26.48 0.54 -5.42
CA ILE A 140 27.77 -0.11 -5.20
C ILE A 140 28.07 -1.16 -6.30
N VAL A 141 27.09 -1.98 -6.63
CA VAL A 141 27.27 -3.03 -7.64
C VAL A 141 27.42 -2.42 -9.03
N TYR A 142 26.70 -1.33 -9.32
CA TYR A 142 26.87 -0.60 -10.57
C TYR A 142 28.29 -0.07 -10.74
N ASP A 143 28.83 0.61 -9.72
CA ASP A 143 30.17 1.20 -9.77
C ASP A 143 31.29 0.15 -9.85
N LYS A 144 31.16 -0.99 -9.15
CA LYS A 144 32.21 -2.00 -9.06
C LYS A 144 32.13 -3.07 -10.14
N ALA A 145 30.93 -3.45 -10.57
CA ALA A 145 30.72 -4.62 -11.42
C ALA A 145 29.84 -4.34 -12.64
N GLY A 146 29.36 -3.08 -12.78
CA GLY A 146 28.62 -2.61 -13.95
C GLY A 146 27.15 -3.00 -13.99
N TYR A 147 26.48 -2.51 -15.04
CA TYR A 147 25.04 -2.58 -15.23
C TYR A 147 24.47 -4.01 -15.22
N ASN A 148 25.09 -4.92 -15.98
CA ASN A 148 24.59 -6.29 -16.12
C ASN A 148 24.62 -7.06 -14.80
N THR A 149 25.57 -6.78 -13.93
CA THR A 149 25.67 -7.44 -12.61
C THR A 149 24.54 -6.99 -11.67
N VAL A 150 24.12 -5.72 -11.75
CA VAL A 150 22.94 -5.24 -11.01
C VAL A 150 21.69 -6.07 -11.39
N PHE A 151 21.49 -6.31 -12.68
CA PHE A 151 20.35 -7.13 -13.14
C PHE A 151 20.53 -8.62 -12.83
N GLY A 152 21.76 -9.14 -12.80
CA GLY A 152 22.05 -10.49 -12.30
C GLY A 152 21.55 -10.68 -10.86
N MET A 153 21.79 -9.71 -9.99
CA MET A 153 21.26 -9.71 -8.62
C MET A 153 19.72 -9.65 -8.61
N CYS A 154 19.10 -8.85 -9.49
CA CYS A 154 17.65 -8.79 -9.63
C CYS A 154 17.06 -10.14 -10.04
N TYR A 155 17.68 -10.84 -11.02
CA TYR A 155 17.26 -12.18 -11.46
C TYR A 155 17.33 -13.21 -10.33
N ALA A 156 18.39 -13.19 -9.53
CA ALA A 156 18.54 -14.09 -8.39
C ALA A 156 17.40 -13.90 -7.37
N LEU A 157 17.04 -12.64 -7.08
CA LEU A 157 15.94 -12.33 -6.15
C LEU A 157 14.57 -12.71 -6.71
N VAL A 158 14.30 -12.45 -8.00
CA VAL A 158 13.05 -12.88 -8.63
C VAL A 158 12.95 -14.40 -8.64
N GLY A 159 14.05 -15.10 -8.96
CA GLY A 159 14.11 -16.56 -8.92
C GLY A 159 13.82 -17.10 -7.52
N LEU A 160 14.42 -16.51 -6.49
CA LEU A 160 14.14 -16.87 -5.10
C LEU A 160 12.64 -16.66 -4.74
N ASP A 161 12.04 -15.49 -5.12
CA ASP A 161 10.64 -15.24 -4.85
C ASP A 161 9.72 -16.22 -5.59
N VAL A 162 10.03 -16.59 -6.84
CA VAL A 162 9.31 -17.65 -7.58
C VAL A 162 9.35 -18.98 -6.82
N ILE A 163 10.53 -19.39 -6.34
CA ILE A 163 10.67 -20.62 -5.55
C ILE A 163 9.83 -20.56 -4.28
N LEU A 164 9.91 -19.46 -3.53
CA LEU A 164 9.11 -19.27 -2.31
C LEU A 164 7.61 -19.31 -2.59
N ARG A 165 7.14 -18.75 -3.70
CA ARG A 165 5.73 -18.81 -4.12
C ARG A 165 5.29 -20.19 -4.55
N LEU A 166 6.17 -20.97 -5.14
CA LEU A 166 5.88 -22.37 -5.47
C LEU A 166 5.77 -23.24 -4.22
N LEU A 167 6.53 -22.93 -3.17
CA LEU A 167 6.46 -23.60 -1.88
C LEU A 167 5.27 -23.14 -1.01
N LEU A 168 4.65 -22.00 -1.35
CA LEU A 168 3.51 -21.46 -0.59
C LEU A 168 2.30 -22.39 -0.70
N VAL A 169 1.79 -22.87 0.45
CA VAL A 169 0.53 -23.60 0.55
C VAL A 169 -0.53 -22.67 1.14
N GLU A 170 -1.60 -22.43 0.38
CA GLU A 170 -2.73 -21.62 0.86
C GLU A 170 -3.52 -22.36 1.95
N LYS A 171 -3.93 -21.66 3.00
CA LYS A 171 -4.71 -22.21 4.12
C LYS A 171 -5.98 -22.96 3.66
N LYS A 172 -6.65 -22.46 2.62
CA LYS A 172 -7.84 -23.11 2.01
C LYS A 172 -7.50 -24.46 1.36
N VAL A 173 -6.29 -24.60 0.83
CA VAL A 173 -5.81 -25.86 0.24
C VAL A 173 -5.37 -26.82 1.35
N ALA A 174 -4.63 -26.33 2.36
CA ALA A 174 -4.23 -27.11 3.52
C ALA A 174 -5.45 -27.71 4.24
N ALA A 175 -6.50 -26.92 4.46
CA ALA A 175 -7.74 -27.39 5.10
C ALA A 175 -8.45 -28.52 4.34
N LYS A 176 -8.34 -28.56 3.00
CA LYS A 176 -8.86 -29.70 2.21
C LYS A 176 -8.06 -30.97 2.41
N TRP A 177 -6.75 -30.85 2.60
CA TRP A 177 -5.87 -31.99 2.86
C TRP A 177 -6.13 -32.56 4.26
N ASP A 178 -6.29 -31.70 5.26
CA ASP A 178 -6.65 -32.15 6.63
C ASP A 178 -7.99 -32.87 6.66
N ALA A 179 -9.01 -32.36 5.96
CA ALA A 179 -10.31 -33.05 5.84
C ALA A 179 -10.22 -34.39 5.12
N THR A 180 -9.33 -34.50 4.12
CA THR A 180 -9.11 -35.74 3.37
C THR A 180 -8.34 -36.76 4.24
N VAL A 181 -7.41 -36.34 5.06
CA VAL A 181 -6.66 -37.18 6.00
C VAL A 181 -7.57 -37.64 7.13
N MET A 182 -8.40 -36.78 7.71
CA MET A 182 -9.39 -37.16 8.73
C MET A 182 -10.46 -38.11 8.18
N GLY A 183 -10.92 -37.88 6.94
CA GLY A 183 -11.87 -38.78 6.28
C GLY A 183 -11.29 -40.17 5.98
N ARG A 184 -9.98 -40.29 5.76
CA ARG A 184 -9.29 -41.59 5.60
C ARG A 184 -9.05 -42.29 6.92
N SER A 185 -8.73 -41.55 8.00
CA SER A 185 -8.55 -42.17 9.32
C SER A 185 -9.87 -42.67 9.93
N SER A 186 -11.03 -42.16 9.49
CA SER A 186 -12.35 -42.64 9.87
C SER A 186 -12.87 -43.79 9.00
N GLY A 187 -12.18 -44.14 7.92
CA GLY A 187 -12.55 -45.21 7.00
C GLY A 187 -11.81 -46.55 7.19
N GLU A 188 -10.80 -46.59 8.06
CA GLU A 188 -9.96 -47.78 8.33
C GLU A 188 -10.11 -48.35 9.76
N GLY A 189 -11.19 -47.98 10.47
CA GLY A 189 -11.57 -48.52 11.76
C GLY A 189 -12.84 -49.34 11.61
N ASP A 190 -12.66 -50.63 11.41
CA ASP A 190 -13.66 -51.64 11.20
C ASP A 190 -14.70 -51.76 12.33
N ALA A 191 -15.95 -51.89 11.94
CA ALA A 191 -17.00 -52.67 12.52
C ALA A 191 -17.01 -52.94 14.04
N SER A 192 -17.87 -52.22 14.73
CA SER A 192 -18.77 -52.85 15.69
C SER A 192 -20.02 -52.00 15.85
N SER A 193 -21.08 -52.51 15.27
CA SER A 193 -22.48 -52.12 15.36
C SER A 193 -23.03 -52.44 16.75
N GLU A 194 -22.90 -51.56 17.76
CA GLU A 194 -23.67 -51.76 19.01
C GLU A 194 -23.97 -50.48 19.81
N ASP A 195 -23.47 -49.29 19.42
CA ASP A 195 -23.68 -48.07 20.23
C ASP A 195 -24.57 -46.97 19.57
N LYS A 196 -25.50 -47.37 18.70
CA LYS A 196 -26.43 -46.39 18.04
C LYS A 196 -27.80 -46.24 18.69
N GLU A 197 -28.09 -46.96 19.79
CA GLU A 197 -29.42 -46.91 20.42
C GLU A 197 -29.52 -46.10 21.71
N LEU A 198 -28.42 -45.55 22.26
CA LEU A 198 -28.48 -44.79 23.51
C LEU A 198 -28.47 -43.26 23.36
N GLY A 199 -28.32 -42.72 22.14
CA GLY A 199 -28.25 -41.27 21.89
C GLY A 199 -29.61 -40.59 21.56
N SER A 200 -30.66 -41.38 21.32
CA SER A 200 -31.94 -40.85 20.82
C SER A 200 -33.02 -40.64 21.90
N ILE A 201 -32.77 -41.05 23.16
CA ILE A 201 -33.80 -41.01 24.23
C ILE A 201 -33.64 -39.79 25.16
N ALA A 202 -32.59 -39.00 25.05
CA ALA A 202 -32.32 -37.91 26.00
C ALA A 202 -32.85 -36.52 25.59
N ILE A 203 -33.50 -36.34 24.44
CA ILE A 203 -34.02 -35.03 23.95
C ILE A 203 -35.56 -34.94 23.97
N ALA A 204 -36.29 -36.05 24.26
CA ALA A 204 -37.75 -36.07 24.18
C ALA A 204 -38.51 -35.88 25.52
N SER A 205 -37.84 -35.53 26.62
CA SER A 205 -38.52 -35.45 27.93
C SER A 205 -38.36 -34.09 28.67
N ARG A 206 -38.51 -32.97 27.96
CA ARG A 206 -38.58 -31.67 28.64
C ARG A 206 -39.43 -30.61 27.90
N SER A 207 -40.65 -30.95 27.57
CA SER A 207 -41.67 -29.99 27.13
C SER A 207 -43.10 -30.44 27.42
N ASP A 208 -43.37 -30.80 28.65
CA ASP A 208 -44.76 -30.92 29.13
C ASP A 208 -44.82 -30.41 30.57
N SER A 209 -45.09 -29.12 30.70
CA SER A 209 -45.89 -28.55 31.80
C SER A 209 -45.80 -27.01 31.72
N LEU A 210 -46.82 -26.44 31.14
CA LEU A 210 -47.55 -25.25 31.67
C LEU A 210 -48.55 -24.82 30.61
N GLY A 211 -49.73 -25.43 30.72
CA GLY A 211 -50.93 -24.94 30.04
C GLY A 211 -51.35 -23.62 30.63
N LEU A 212 -51.42 -22.58 29.83
CA LEU A 212 -52.23 -21.42 30.05
C LEU A 212 -52.85 -21.04 28.71
N THR A 213 -54.08 -21.44 28.57
CA THR A 213 -55.05 -21.01 27.55
C THR A 213 -55.19 -19.52 27.60
N ARG A 214 -54.69 -18.84 26.61
CA ARG A 214 -55.00 -17.43 26.38
C ARG A 214 -55.75 -17.34 25.07
N THR A 215 -57.06 -17.19 25.16
CA THR A 215 -57.96 -16.84 24.08
C THR A 215 -57.59 -15.44 23.56
N THR A 216 -56.88 -15.40 22.45
CA THR A 216 -56.61 -14.14 21.72
C THR A 216 -57.79 -13.88 20.80
N THR A 217 -58.51 -12.81 21.06
CA THR A 217 -59.62 -12.29 20.25
C THR A 217 -59.07 -11.85 18.88
N GLN A 218 -59.80 -12.07 17.81
CA GLN A 218 -59.49 -11.76 16.42
C GLN A 218 -59.15 -10.28 16.14
N GLN A 219 -59.35 -9.39 17.09
CA GLN A 219 -58.99 -7.96 16.99
C GLN A 219 -57.51 -7.67 17.17
N ASP A 220 -56.73 -8.55 17.83
CA ASP A 220 -55.30 -8.33 18.03
C ASP A 220 -54.46 -8.78 16.80
N ALA A 221 -55.04 -9.59 15.90
CA ALA A 221 -54.38 -10.04 14.66
C ALA A 221 -54.42 -8.92 13.57
N GLU A 222 -55.49 -8.15 13.51
CA GLU A 222 -55.62 -7.05 12.53
C GLU A 222 -54.77 -5.82 12.88
N SER A 223 -54.42 -5.64 14.15
CA SER A 223 -53.53 -4.58 14.62
C SER A 223 -52.03 -4.92 14.42
N ALA A 224 -51.68 -6.22 14.28
CA ALA A 224 -50.31 -6.67 14.03
C ALA A 224 -49.92 -6.61 12.54
N GLU A 225 -50.89 -6.67 11.61
CA GLU A 225 -50.64 -6.53 10.18
C GLU A 225 -50.47 -5.07 9.73
N ALA A 226 -50.89 -4.08 10.53
CA ALA A 226 -50.80 -2.65 10.22
C ALA A 226 -49.41 -2.05 10.52
N GLN A 227 -48.46 -2.79 11.08
CA GLN A 227 -47.09 -2.33 11.34
C GLN A 227 -46.04 -3.09 10.50
N GLN A 228 -46.38 -3.44 9.26
CA GLN A 228 -45.36 -3.67 8.27
C GLN A 228 -44.73 -2.31 7.89
N GLU A 229 -43.77 -1.90 8.70
CA GLU A 229 -42.87 -0.81 8.32
C GLU A 229 -42.37 -1.07 6.89
N SER A 230 -42.77 -0.21 5.98
CA SER A 230 -42.25 -0.20 4.61
C SER A 230 -40.70 -0.24 4.67
N PRO A 231 -40.04 -1.09 3.94
CA PRO A 231 -38.57 -1.21 3.99
C PRO A 231 -37.98 0.19 3.79
N PRO A 232 -37.00 0.58 4.62
CA PRO A 232 -36.44 1.93 4.60
C PRO A 232 -36.03 2.27 3.20
N ARG A 233 -36.51 3.38 2.63
CA ARG A 233 -36.22 3.83 1.26
C ARG A 233 -34.72 3.82 1.06
N GLN A 234 -34.23 2.85 0.32
CA GLN A 234 -32.83 2.77 -0.04
C GLN A 234 -32.44 4.04 -0.80
N ARG A 235 -31.58 4.85 -0.23
CA ARG A 235 -31.00 5.99 -0.93
C ARG A 235 -30.25 5.46 -2.13
N VAL A 236 -30.28 6.15 -3.27
CA VAL A 236 -29.54 5.82 -4.50
C VAL A 236 -28.05 5.52 -4.20
N ARG A 237 -27.51 6.20 -3.18
CA ARG A 237 -26.17 6.05 -2.64
C ARG A 237 -25.86 4.65 -2.07
N ASP A 238 -26.85 3.89 -1.67
CA ASP A 238 -26.71 2.57 -1.04
C ASP A 238 -26.78 1.42 -2.05
N ARG A 239 -27.15 1.73 -3.29
CA ARG A 239 -27.09 0.82 -4.46
C ARG A 239 -25.75 0.87 -5.19
N LEU A 240 -24.90 1.84 -4.85
CA LEU A 240 -23.58 1.98 -5.47
C LEU A 240 -22.62 0.87 -4.97
N PRO A 241 -21.69 0.42 -5.83
CA PRO A 241 -20.62 -0.47 -5.39
C PRO A 241 -19.91 0.08 -4.15
N PRO A 242 -19.43 -0.77 -3.22
CA PRO A 242 -18.80 -0.33 -1.96
C PRO A 242 -17.72 0.74 -2.16
N VAL A 243 -16.88 0.61 -3.20
CA VAL A 243 -15.86 1.60 -3.60
C VAL A 243 -16.44 2.99 -3.79
N LEU A 244 -17.48 3.12 -4.65
CA LEU A 244 -18.11 4.41 -4.93
C LEU A 244 -18.80 4.98 -3.69
N SER A 245 -19.42 4.10 -2.89
CA SER A 245 -20.08 4.54 -1.66
C SER A 245 -19.08 5.08 -0.63
N LEU A 246 -17.86 4.54 -0.56
CA LEU A 246 -16.78 4.99 0.32
C LEU A 246 -16.26 6.38 -0.08
N LEU A 247 -16.14 6.67 -1.37
CA LEU A 247 -15.67 7.98 -1.89
C LEU A 247 -16.53 9.17 -1.49
N TYR A 248 -17.79 8.96 -1.08
CA TYR A 248 -18.61 10.05 -0.55
C TYR A 248 -18.24 10.48 0.88
N SER A 249 -17.31 9.81 1.54
CA SER A 249 -16.81 10.18 2.86
C SER A 249 -15.73 11.25 2.74
N ARG A 250 -15.98 12.46 3.24
CA ARG A 250 -14.97 13.53 3.32
C ARG A 250 -13.74 13.09 4.11
N ARG A 251 -13.95 12.26 5.13
CA ARG A 251 -12.90 11.68 5.96
C ARG A 251 -11.99 10.78 5.12
N LEU A 252 -12.57 9.91 4.27
CA LEU A 252 -11.78 9.08 3.35
C LEU A 252 -11.04 9.92 2.31
N LEU A 253 -11.73 10.89 1.68
CA LEU A 253 -11.11 11.76 0.68
C LEU A 253 -9.89 12.51 1.24
N ALA A 254 -9.97 12.99 2.48
CA ALA A 254 -8.82 13.62 3.14
C ALA A 254 -7.67 12.63 3.37
N SER A 255 -7.97 11.39 3.79
CA SER A 255 -6.96 10.34 3.96
C SER A 255 -6.30 9.97 2.62
N LEU A 256 -7.08 9.86 1.53
CA LEU A 256 -6.56 9.59 0.19
C LEU A 256 -5.71 10.74 -0.32
N PHE A 257 -6.11 11.99 -0.06
CA PHE A 257 -5.31 13.17 -0.41
C PHE A 257 -3.99 13.19 0.38
N CYS A 258 -4.02 12.91 1.69
CA CYS A 258 -2.80 12.77 2.48
C CYS A 258 -1.88 11.66 1.93
N ALA A 259 -2.44 10.51 1.53
CA ALA A 259 -1.68 9.42 0.92
C ALA A 259 -1.06 9.80 -0.43
N LEU A 260 -1.79 10.53 -1.26
CA LEU A 260 -1.29 11.08 -2.54
C LEU A 260 -0.08 11.98 -2.30
N ILE A 261 -0.22 12.97 -1.41
CA ILE A 261 0.86 13.93 -1.16
C ILE A 261 2.05 13.26 -0.48
N GLN A 262 1.81 12.34 0.45
CA GLN A 262 2.86 11.55 1.07
C GLN A 262 3.69 10.79 0.03
N ALA A 263 3.04 10.16 -0.96
CA ALA A 263 3.72 9.49 -2.05
C ALA A 263 4.49 10.46 -2.94
N ILE A 264 3.94 11.65 -3.24
CA ILE A 264 4.65 12.71 -3.96
C ILE A 264 5.94 13.08 -3.23
N LEU A 265 5.87 13.36 -1.92
CA LEU A 265 7.03 13.79 -1.13
C LEU A 265 8.12 12.71 -1.04
N LEU A 266 7.74 11.43 -1.02
CA LEU A 266 8.70 10.33 -1.00
C LEU A 266 9.36 10.12 -2.36
N THR A 267 8.57 10.03 -3.43
CA THR A 267 9.06 9.65 -4.76
C THR A 267 9.61 10.82 -5.57
N ALA A 268 9.38 12.07 -5.14
CA ALA A 268 9.99 13.24 -5.74
C ALA A 268 11.54 13.12 -5.78
N PHE A 269 12.13 12.64 -4.69
CA PHE A 269 13.58 12.47 -4.58
C PHE A 269 14.13 11.36 -5.48
N ASP A 270 13.32 10.39 -5.88
CA ASP A 270 13.75 9.30 -6.77
C ASP A 270 14.22 9.80 -8.15
N SER A 271 13.68 10.93 -8.61
CA SER A 271 14.03 11.50 -9.91
C SER A 271 15.13 12.55 -9.87
N VAL A 272 15.30 13.26 -8.75
CA VAL A 272 16.18 14.45 -8.70
C VAL A 272 17.43 14.24 -7.85
N LEU A 273 17.38 13.41 -6.79
CA LEU A 273 18.44 13.35 -5.79
C LEU A 273 19.77 12.83 -6.36
N ALA A 274 19.71 11.77 -7.17
CA ALA A 274 20.90 11.18 -7.78
C ALA A 274 21.55 12.14 -8.79
N ILE A 275 20.76 12.89 -9.54
CA ILE A 275 21.22 13.88 -10.53
C ILE A 275 21.82 15.11 -9.81
N HIS A 276 21.15 15.59 -8.77
CA HIS A 276 21.67 16.70 -7.95
C HIS A 276 23.01 16.33 -7.30
N ALA A 277 23.14 15.11 -6.74
CA ALA A 277 24.40 14.63 -6.18
C ALA A 277 25.53 14.50 -7.21
N ALA A 278 25.22 14.04 -8.42
CA ALA A 278 26.19 13.94 -9.50
C ALA A 278 26.63 15.31 -10.01
N ASN A 279 25.71 16.25 -10.20
CA ASN A 279 25.98 17.55 -10.78
C ASN A 279 26.64 18.53 -9.78
N THR A 280 26.13 18.57 -8.52
CA THR A 280 26.64 19.51 -7.50
C THR A 280 27.88 18.98 -6.80
N PHE A 281 27.91 17.70 -6.42
CA PHE A 281 29.00 17.13 -5.61
C PHE A 281 29.96 16.26 -6.41
N ASN A 282 29.72 16.02 -7.70
CA ASN A 282 30.47 15.09 -8.55
C ASN A 282 30.54 13.67 -7.96
N TRP A 283 29.46 13.21 -7.31
CA TRP A 283 29.40 11.91 -6.72
C TRP A 283 29.07 10.83 -7.75
N SER A 284 29.66 9.65 -7.56
CA SER A 284 29.33 8.44 -8.31
C SER A 284 27.95 7.89 -7.90
N SER A 285 27.50 6.83 -8.56
CA SER A 285 26.25 6.16 -8.24
C SER A 285 26.22 5.61 -6.80
N THR A 286 27.35 5.21 -6.24
CA THR A 286 27.48 4.84 -4.83
C THR A 286 27.18 6.03 -3.91
N GLY A 287 27.79 7.19 -4.19
CA GLY A 287 27.55 8.41 -3.42
C GLY A 287 26.09 8.85 -3.48
N ALA A 288 25.50 8.83 -4.67
CA ALA A 288 24.08 9.13 -4.85
C ALA A 288 23.17 8.14 -4.10
N ALA A 289 23.50 6.85 -4.12
CA ALA A 289 22.77 5.81 -3.41
C ALA A 289 22.80 6.00 -1.88
N LEU A 290 23.92 6.46 -1.33
CA LEU A 290 24.07 6.73 0.11
C LEU A 290 23.12 7.85 0.60
N LEU A 291 22.72 8.79 -0.27
CA LEU A 291 21.76 9.85 0.09
C LEU A 291 20.33 9.32 0.32
N PHE A 292 19.99 8.13 -0.14
CA PHE A 292 18.69 7.53 0.17
C PHE A 292 18.63 6.96 1.59
N LEU A 293 19.77 6.65 2.22
CA LEU A 293 19.79 6.13 3.59
C LEU A 293 19.17 7.11 4.61
N PRO A 294 19.58 8.39 4.65
CA PRO A 294 18.97 9.35 5.57
C PRO A 294 17.45 9.45 5.48
N ILE A 295 16.88 9.33 4.26
CA ILE A 295 15.42 9.37 4.06
C ILE A 295 14.75 8.11 4.62
N VAL A 296 15.37 6.94 4.42
CA VAL A 296 14.74 5.64 4.74
C VAL A 296 14.99 5.20 6.18
N ILE A 297 16.15 5.49 6.77
CA ILE A 297 16.47 5.06 8.14
C ILE A 297 15.39 5.47 9.17
N PRO A 298 14.84 6.70 9.15
CA PRO A 298 13.79 7.06 10.09
C PRO A 298 12.50 6.26 9.97
N SER A 299 12.26 5.55 8.85
CA SER A 299 11.08 4.70 8.66
C SER A 299 11.04 3.50 9.62
N PHE A 300 12.18 3.11 10.20
CA PHE A 300 12.23 2.09 11.26
C PHE A 300 11.52 2.53 12.56
N LEU A 301 11.27 3.82 12.73
CA LEU A 301 10.45 4.35 13.82
C LEU A 301 8.93 4.21 13.56
N SER A 302 8.51 3.63 12.44
CA SER A 302 7.10 3.45 12.07
C SER A 302 6.24 2.78 13.16
N PRO A 303 6.70 1.76 13.93
CA PRO A 303 5.92 1.20 15.04
C PRO A 303 5.67 2.21 16.17
N LEU A 304 6.64 3.11 16.43
CA LEU A 304 6.48 4.20 17.41
C LEU A 304 5.39 5.19 16.96
N TRP A 305 5.37 5.54 15.67
CA TRP A 305 4.35 6.43 15.11
C TRP A 305 2.97 5.79 15.10
N GLY A 306 2.89 4.47 14.87
CA GLY A 306 1.66 3.69 15.01
C GLY A 306 1.13 3.74 16.45
N TRP A 307 1.97 3.44 17.43
CA TRP A 307 1.61 3.52 18.84
C TRP A 307 1.17 4.92 19.27
N LEU A 308 1.88 5.96 18.81
CA LEU A 308 1.53 7.36 19.09
C LEU A 308 0.17 7.72 18.49
N SER A 309 -0.11 7.22 17.28
CA SER A 309 -1.40 7.38 16.60
C SER A 309 -2.55 6.70 17.33
N ASP A 310 -2.31 5.50 17.87
CA ASP A 310 -3.32 4.75 18.63
C ASP A 310 -3.62 5.42 19.98
N THR A 311 -2.59 6.04 20.60
CA THR A 311 -2.71 6.65 21.93
C THR A 311 -3.32 8.06 21.89
N TYR A 312 -2.86 8.90 20.95
CA TYR A 312 -3.22 10.33 20.89
C TYR A 312 -4.15 10.68 19.73
N GLY A 313 -4.43 9.70 18.85
CA GLY A 313 -5.24 9.86 17.64
C GLY A 313 -4.40 10.23 16.40
N GLY A 314 -4.71 9.58 15.29
CA GLY A 314 -3.96 9.69 14.02
C GLY A 314 -3.93 11.11 13.44
N ARG A 315 -4.95 11.94 13.73
CA ARG A 315 -5.04 13.32 13.25
C ARG A 315 -3.82 14.14 13.63
N TYR A 316 -3.48 14.18 14.92
CA TYR A 316 -2.38 15.02 15.41
C TYR A 316 -1.04 14.57 14.87
N VAL A 317 -0.84 13.24 14.81
CA VAL A 317 0.39 12.64 14.27
C VAL A 317 0.59 13.02 12.80
N VAL A 318 -0.47 12.93 11.98
CA VAL A 318 -0.42 13.30 10.55
C VAL A 318 -0.16 14.79 10.37
N VAL A 319 -0.83 15.66 11.13
CA VAL A 319 -0.66 17.12 11.05
C VAL A 319 0.76 17.52 11.43
N VAL A 320 1.29 16.97 12.53
CA VAL A 320 2.67 17.22 12.96
C VAL A 320 3.65 16.70 11.91
N GLY A 321 3.39 15.54 11.30
CA GLY A 321 4.21 14.99 10.22
C GLY A 321 4.29 15.92 9.00
N PHE A 322 3.17 16.39 8.50
CA PHE A 322 3.16 17.30 7.33
C PHE A 322 3.68 18.70 7.65
N LEU A 323 3.33 19.30 8.79
CA LEU A 323 3.85 20.60 9.19
C LEU A 323 5.33 20.55 9.52
N GLY A 324 5.77 19.50 10.23
CA GLY A 324 7.18 19.31 10.58
C GLY A 324 8.06 18.97 9.37
N GLY A 325 7.50 18.36 8.32
CA GLY A 325 8.19 18.11 7.05
C GLY A 325 8.42 19.36 6.20
N CYS A 326 7.63 20.43 6.40
CA CYS A 326 7.76 21.67 5.61
C CYS A 326 9.13 22.38 5.81
N PRO A 327 9.60 22.70 7.03
CA PRO A 327 10.88 23.40 7.21
C PRO A 327 12.07 22.69 6.58
N PRO A 328 12.32 21.37 6.81
CA PRO A 328 13.48 20.72 6.22
C PRO A 328 13.39 20.67 4.69
N LEU A 329 12.19 20.48 4.11
CA LEU A 329 12.00 20.53 2.65
C LEU A 329 12.35 21.90 2.09
N VAL A 330 11.85 22.99 2.70
CA VAL A 330 12.18 24.35 2.25
C VAL A 330 13.66 24.65 2.43
N CYS A 331 14.29 24.18 3.52
CA CYS A 331 15.71 24.40 3.78
C CYS A 331 16.64 23.68 2.80
N LEU A 332 16.18 22.66 2.07
CA LEU A 332 16.95 22.02 0.99
C LEU A 332 17.38 23.02 -0.10
N ARG A 333 16.69 24.16 -0.21
CA ARG A 333 17.07 25.24 -1.17
C ARG A 333 18.47 25.82 -0.94
N PHE A 334 19.01 25.68 0.29
CA PHE A 334 20.32 26.23 0.66
C PHE A 334 21.48 25.26 0.37
N VAL A 335 21.20 24.13 -0.25
CA VAL A 335 22.20 23.12 -0.61
C VAL A 335 22.50 23.27 -2.11
N ASP A 336 23.48 24.10 -2.45
CA ASP A 336 23.84 24.45 -3.83
C ASP A 336 25.35 24.42 -4.11
N GLU A 337 26.21 24.35 -3.06
CA GLU A 337 27.65 24.35 -3.19
C GLU A 337 28.28 23.00 -2.87
N ASN A 338 29.44 22.71 -3.50
CA ASN A 338 30.20 21.49 -3.20
C ASN A 338 31.07 21.66 -1.94
N THR A 339 30.43 21.97 -0.82
CA THR A 339 31.11 22.13 0.47
C THR A 339 30.80 20.96 1.41
N MET A 340 31.67 20.69 2.39
CA MET A 340 31.38 19.65 3.39
C MET A 340 30.16 20.03 4.24
N LYS A 341 29.93 21.33 4.45
CA LYS A 341 28.75 21.83 5.17
C LYS A 341 27.47 21.45 4.45
N ASP A 342 27.42 21.64 3.13
CA ASP A 342 26.22 21.35 2.32
C ASP A 342 25.95 19.87 2.23
N LYS A 343 26.97 19.03 2.15
CA LYS A 343 26.84 17.58 2.19
C LYS A 343 26.21 17.10 3.51
N VAL A 344 26.72 17.62 4.64
CA VAL A 344 26.18 17.30 5.96
C VAL A 344 24.76 17.86 6.13
N LEU A 345 24.54 19.10 5.68
CA LEU A 345 23.22 19.76 5.72
C LEU A 345 22.20 18.96 4.90
N LEU A 346 22.55 18.53 3.68
CA LEU A 346 21.69 17.71 2.84
C LEU A 346 21.29 16.42 3.57
N CYS A 347 22.24 15.66 4.09
CA CYS A 347 21.97 14.42 4.82
C CYS A 347 21.07 14.65 6.04
N ALA A 348 21.31 15.71 6.81
CA ALA A 348 20.51 16.06 7.98
C ALA A 348 19.08 16.44 7.60
N LEU A 349 18.90 17.28 6.57
CA LEU A 349 17.58 17.69 6.09
C LEU A 349 16.78 16.51 5.50
N LEU A 350 17.45 15.62 4.76
CA LEU A 350 16.82 14.40 4.25
C LEU A 350 16.39 13.45 5.38
N ALA A 351 17.21 13.31 6.43
CA ALA A 351 16.85 12.50 7.60
C ALA A 351 15.63 13.05 8.34
N VAL A 352 15.60 14.37 8.56
CA VAL A 352 14.46 15.04 9.21
C VAL A 352 13.21 14.97 8.33
N THR A 353 13.34 15.12 7.01
CA THR A 353 12.24 14.94 6.05
C THR A 353 11.71 13.51 6.11
N GLY A 354 12.59 12.50 6.05
CA GLY A 354 12.21 11.09 6.16
C GLY A 354 11.50 10.76 7.47
N LEU A 355 11.94 11.39 8.59
CA LEU A 355 11.30 11.25 9.90
C LEU A 355 9.84 11.73 9.87
N PHE A 356 9.61 12.96 9.42
CA PHE A 356 8.28 13.57 9.42
C PHE A 356 7.34 12.97 8.36
N VAL A 357 7.82 12.68 7.17
CA VAL A 357 7.03 12.00 6.14
C VAL A 357 6.72 10.56 6.57
N GLY A 358 7.69 9.83 7.13
CA GLY A 358 7.49 8.49 7.67
C GLY A 358 6.47 8.43 8.81
N MET A 359 6.39 9.51 9.62
CA MET A 359 5.42 9.65 10.71
C MET A 359 3.96 9.61 10.23
N THR A 360 3.68 10.01 8.99
CA THR A 360 2.32 10.07 8.45
C THR A 360 1.79 8.72 7.93
N PHE A 361 2.68 7.74 7.68
CA PHE A 361 2.34 6.52 6.94
C PHE A 361 1.33 5.63 7.68
N ALA A 362 1.66 5.19 8.88
CA ALA A 362 0.81 4.31 9.66
C ALA A 362 -0.56 4.93 10.02
N PRO A 363 -0.63 6.20 10.48
CA PRO A 363 -1.91 6.83 10.80
C PRO A 363 -2.85 7.02 9.61
N VAL A 364 -2.33 7.40 8.43
CA VAL A 364 -3.16 7.58 7.23
C VAL A 364 -3.73 6.24 6.77
N MET A 365 -2.94 5.18 6.81
CA MET A 365 -3.38 3.83 6.46
C MET A 365 -4.43 3.28 7.44
N ALA A 366 -4.24 3.49 8.75
CA ALA A 366 -5.20 3.11 9.79
C ALA A 366 -6.52 3.87 9.65
N GLU A 367 -6.48 5.14 9.27
CA GLU A 367 -7.66 5.97 9.06
C GLU A 367 -8.55 5.44 7.92
N VAL A 368 -7.95 4.94 6.84
CA VAL A 368 -8.68 4.36 5.71
C VAL A 368 -9.48 3.13 6.15
N SER A 369 -8.89 2.24 6.93
CA SER A 369 -9.60 1.07 7.49
C SER A 369 -10.66 1.46 8.50
N ALA A 370 -10.39 2.43 9.37
CA ALA A 370 -11.36 2.94 10.35
C ALA A 370 -12.60 3.55 9.68
N VAL A 371 -12.44 4.24 8.53
CA VAL A 371 -13.59 4.78 7.77
C VAL A 371 -14.43 3.66 7.16
N ALA A 372 -13.80 2.60 6.63
CA ALA A 372 -14.50 1.45 6.06
C ALA A 372 -15.33 0.74 7.15
N GLU A 373 -14.72 0.48 8.31
CA GLU A 373 -15.37 -0.16 9.46
C GLU A 373 -16.52 0.69 10.02
N ALA A 374 -16.31 1.98 10.23
CA ALA A 374 -17.34 2.88 10.74
C ALA A 374 -18.57 2.92 9.81
N LYS A 375 -18.35 2.87 8.50
CA LYS A 375 -19.43 2.82 7.52
C LYS A 375 -20.18 1.49 7.54
N GLU A 376 -19.46 0.37 7.64
CA GLU A 376 -20.06 -0.96 7.73
C GLU A 376 -20.92 -1.08 9.00
N ARG A 377 -20.40 -0.66 10.16
CA ARG A 377 -21.14 -0.62 11.43
C ARG A 377 -22.44 0.20 11.30
N LYS A 378 -22.37 1.36 10.63
CA LYS A 378 -23.55 2.20 10.39
C LYS A 378 -24.57 1.52 9.49
N MET A 379 -24.14 0.81 8.44
CA MET A 379 -25.04 0.06 7.56
C MET A 379 -25.77 -1.05 8.33
N ILE A 380 -25.04 -1.80 9.17
CA ILE A 380 -25.61 -2.86 9.99
C ILE A 380 -26.59 -2.28 11.03
N ALA A 381 -26.26 -1.16 11.69
CA ALA A 381 -27.13 -0.47 12.63
C ALA A 381 -28.42 0.05 11.96
N ASP A 382 -28.36 0.44 10.69
CA ASP A 382 -29.51 0.86 9.89
C ASP A 382 -30.32 -0.35 9.33
N GLY A 383 -30.05 -1.59 9.78
CA GLY A 383 -30.73 -2.82 9.32
C GLY A 383 -30.40 -3.23 7.89
N ARG A 384 -29.28 -2.75 7.34
CA ARG A 384 -28.84 -3.05 5.98
C ARG A 384 -27.81 -4.17 5.97
N PRO A 385 -27.75 -4.99 4.91
CA PRO A 385 -26.65 -5.92 4.77
C PRO A 385 -25.33 -5.13 4.68
N GLY A 386 -24.34 -5.47 5.52
CA GLY A 386 -22.99 -4.93 5.45
C GLY A 386 -22.34 -5.25 4.09
N PHE A 387 -21.04 -4.95 3.96
CA PHE A 387 -20.29 -5.18 2.72
C PHE A 387 -20.01 -6.68 2.39
N GLY A 388 -20.60 -7.62 3.15
CA GLY A 388 -20.47 -9.06 2.97
C GLY A 388 -19.31 -9.68 3.75
N LYS A 389 -19.07 -11.01 3.56
CA LYS A 389 -18.10 -11.80 4.35
C LYS A 389 -16.65 -11.32 4.34
N GLY A 390 -16.27 -10.42 3.42
CA GLY A 390 -14.93 -9.85 3.33
C GLY A 390 -14.83 -8.37 3.74
N GLY A 391 -15.94 -7.72 4.12
CA GLY A 391 -15.97 -6.29 4.39
C GLY A 391 -15.59 -5.43 3.17
N ALA A 392 -15.51 -4.12 3.33
CA ALA A 392 -15.01 -3.21 2.29
C ALA A 392 -13.50 -2.89 2.44
N PHE A 393 -12.78 -3.64 3.29
CA PHE A 393 -11.37 -3.35 3.59
C PHE A 393 -10.48 -3.46 2.35
N ALA A 394 -10.63 -4.53 1.55
CA ALA A 394 -9.84 -4.70 0.33
C ALA A 394 -10.07 -3.55 -0.66
N GLN A 395 -11.30 -3.09 -0.80
CA GLN A 395 -11.64 -1.96 -1.67
C GLN A 395 -11.17 -0.62 -1.11
N ALA A 396 -11.22 -0.43 0.20
CA ALA A 396 -10.67 0.75 0.87
C ALA A 396 -9.14 0.84 0.70
N TYR A 397 -8.43 -0.29 0.86
CA TYR A 397 -7.00 -0.36 0.60
C TYR A 397 -6.65 -0.24 -0.89
N ALA A 398 -7.50 -0.71 -1.80
CA ALA A 398 -7.31 -0.49 -3.24
C ALA A 398 -7.40 1.01 -3.58
N LEU A 399 -8.34 1.76 -2.97
CA LEU A 399 -8.41 3.22 -3.11
C LEU A 399 -7.17 3.92 -2.55
N TYR A 400 -6.71 3.50 -1.36
CA TYR A 400 -5.47 4.01 -0.77
C TYR A 400 -4.28 3.77 -1.70
N ASN A 401 -4.11 2.53 -2.20
CA ASN A 401 -3.03 2.19 -3.09
C ASN A 401 -3.10 2.95 -4.43
N SER A 402 -4.31 3.19 -4.94
CA SER A 402 -4.51 4.02 -6.15
C SER A 402 -4.11 5.48 -5.90
N ALA A 403 -4.48 6.06 -4.75
CA ALA A 403 -4.07 7.42 -4.39
C ALA A 403 -2.55 7.52 -4.21
N PHE A 404 -1.95 6.55 -3.54
CA PHE A 404 -0.51 6.45 -3.36
C PHE A 404 0.22 6.30 -4.70
N ALA A 405 -0.27 5.44 -5.59
CA ALA A 405 0.28 5.24 -6.93
C ALA A 405 0.17 6.49 -7.81
N ALA A 406 -0.92 7.25 -7.70
CA ALA A 406 -1.04 8.55 -8.36
C ALA A 406 0.03 9.53 -7.87
N GLY A 407 0.36 9.50 -6.58
CA GLY A 407 1.47 10.27 -6.01
C GLY A 407 2.84 9.80 -6.53
N CYS A 408 3.05 8.48 -6.64
CA CYS A 408 4.26 7.91 -7.24
C CYS A 408 4.46 8.31 -8.71
N MET A 409 3.37 8.54 -9.43
CA MET A 409 3.42 9.08 -10.78
C MET A 409 3.71 10.59 -10.80
N ALA A 410 2.98 11.35 -9.98
CA ALA A 410 3.04 12.81 -10.00
C ALA A 410 4.33 13.35 -9.35
N GLY A 411 4.87 12.68 -8.31
CA GLY A 411 6.04 13.13 -7.55
C GLY A 411 7.29 13.34 -8.42
N PRO A 412 7.75 12.30 -9.13
CA PRO A 412 8.92 12.41 -10.01
C PRO A 412 8.77 13.43 -11.13
N LEU A 413 7.56 13.53 -11.73
CA LEU A 413 7.28 14.53 -12.77
C LEU A 413 7.33 15.95 -12.20
N LEU A 414 6.64 16.17 -11.08
CA LEU A 414 6.61 17.47 -10.43
C LEU A 414 8.02 17.93 -10.04
N ALA A 415 8.76 17.05 -9.34
CA ALA A 415 10.10 17.39 -8.87
C ALA A 415 11.09 17.53 -10.03
N GLY A 416 11.03 16.62 -11.02
CA GLY A 416 11.93 16.62 -12.16
C GLY A 416 11.77 17.88 -13.02
N PHE A 417 10.54 18.21 -13.41
CA PHE A 417 10.28 19.40 -14.22
C PHE A 417 10.58 20.70 -13.47
N LEU A 418 10.22 20.80 -12.18
CA LEU A 418 10.56 21.97 -11.38
C LEU A 418 12.06 22.12 -11.19
N ALA A 419 12.81 21.04 -11.01
CA ALA A 419 14.25 21.08 -10.87
C ALA A 419 14.94 21.46 -12.19
N GLU A 420 14.41 21.01 -13.33
CA GLU A 420 14.91 21.32 -14.68
C GLU A 420 14.62 22.78 -15.07
N ASP A 421 13.35 23.21 -14.95
CA ASP A 421 12.92 24.53 -15.44
C ASP A 421 13.26 25.68 -14.47
N SER A 422 13.12 25.45 -13.16
CA SER A 422 13.15 26.50 -12.13
C SER A 422 14.22 26.27 -11.05
N GLY A 423 14.96 25.17 -11.15
CA GLY A 423 16.07 24.82 -10.29
C GLY A 423 15.67 24.13 -8.97
N TRP A 424 16.70 23.54 -8.33
CA TRP A 424 16.60 22.76 -7.08
C TRP A 424 15.89 23.51 -5.94
N GLY A 425 16.22 24.79 -5.74
CA GLY A 425 15.66 25.59 -4.65
C GLY A 425 14.16 25.84 -4.78
N THR A 426 13.67 26.03 -6.01
CA THR A 426 12.23 26.22 -6.29
C THR A 426 11.48 24.90 -6.07
N MET A 427 11.99 23.80 -6.57
CA MET A 427 11.44 22.47 -6.36
C MET A 427 11.32 22.16 -4.85
N ALA A 428 12.38 22.41 -4.08
CA ALA A 428 12.40 22.22 -2.64
C ALA A 428 11.31 23.05 -1.91
N ALA A 429 11.18 24.33 -2.28
CA ALA A 429 10.16 25.22 -1.71
C ALA A 429 8.73 24.76 -2.04
N VAL A 430 8.47 24.30 -3.27
CA VAL A 430 7.15 23.77 -3.68
C VAL A 430 6.79 22.50 -2.92
N LEU A 431 7.73 21.56 -2.74
CA LEU A 431 7.49 20.35 -1.95
C LEU A 431 7.19 20.70 -0.48
N GLY A 432 7.91 21.67 0.10
CA GLY A 432 7.65 22.15 1.46
C GLY A 432 6.27 22.81 1.59
N ALA A 433 5.88 23.66 0.65
CA ALA A 433 4.55 24.29 0.62
C ALA A 433 3.44 23.23 0.48
N LEU A 434 3.64 22.23 -0.39
CA LEU A 434 2.70 21.11 -0.58
C LEU A 434 2.51 20.31 0.70
N SER A 435 3.60 20.06 1.44
CA SER A 435 3.53 19.42 2.75
C SER A 435 2.69 20.25 3.72
N ALA A 436 2.97 21.55 3.87
CA ALA A 436 2.25 22.43 4.78
C ALA A 436 0.74 22.53 4.46
N VAL A 437 0.40 22.69 3.17
CA VAL A 437 -1.01 22.77 2.72
C VAL A 437 -1.76 21.48 3.04
N THR A 438 -1.11 20.32 2.97
CA THR A 438 -1.71 19.02 3.24
C THR A 438 -2.10 18.84 4.73
N ALA A 439 -1.43 19.53 5.62
CA ALA A 439 -1.80 19.52 7.03
C ALA A 439 -3.23 20.05 7.28
N VAL A 440 -3.74 20.96 6.43
CA VAL A 440 -5.07 21.55 6.58
C VAL A 440 -6.19 20.51 6.43
N PRO A 441 -6.34 19.78 5.32
CA PRO A 441 -7.35 18.73 5.22
C PRO A 441 -7.12 17.60 6.22
N GLY A 442 -5.86 17.29 6.56
CA GLY A 442 -5.52 16.36 7.63
C GLY A 442 -6.10 16.80 8.97
N PHE A 443 -5.92 18.04 9.36
CA PHE A 443 -6.47 18.59 10.60
C PHE A 443 -8.01 18.62 10.62
N LEU A 444 -8.64 19.01 9.51
CA LEU A 444 -10.10 19.23 9.46
C LEU A 444 -10.89 17.92 9.45
N TRP A 445 -10.45 16.88 8.76
CA TRP A 445 -11.27 15.72 8.45
C TRP A 445 -10.75 14.38 8.96
N LEU A 446 -9.46 14.19 9.23
CA LEU A 446 -8.98 12.92 9.80
C LEU A 446 -9.59 12.71 11.21
N GLY A 447 -9.97 11.48 11.52
CA GLY A 447 -10.63 11.17 12.79
C GLY A 447 -12.04 11.75 12.96
N GLY A 448 -12.63 12.33 11.89
CA GLY A 448 -13.92 13.00 11.91
C GLY A 448 -13.81 14.54 11.79
N TRP A 449 -14.94 15.22 11.70
CA TRP A 449 -14.97 16.68 11.59
C TRP A 449 -14.62 17.34 12.93
N VAL A 450 -13.59 18.21 12.95
CA VAL A 450 -13.09 18.86 14.20
C VAL A 450 -14.17 19.65 14.95
N LEU A 451 -15.08 20.28 14.20
CA LEU A 451 -16.16 21.13 14.77
C LEU A 451 -17.47 20.37 15.03
N ALA A 452 -17.54 19.06 14.76
CA ALA A 452 -18.68 18.27 15.18
C ALA A 452 -18.64 18.17 16.70
N LYS A 453 -19.57 18.84 17.37
CA LYS A 453 -19.82 18.59 18.79
C LYS A 453 -20.21 17.11 18.96
N ASN A 454 -19.45 16.40 19.83
CA ASN A 454 -19.84 15.09 20.33
C ASN A 454 -21.20 15.13 21.00
#